data_8cce60b8b5625fcb2f62e4d2ca667cda
#
_entry.id   8cce60b8b5625fcb2f62e4d2ca667cda
#
_cell.length_a   1.000
_cell.length_b   1.000
_cell.length_c   1.000
_cell.angle_alpha   90.00
_cell.angle_beta   90.00
_cell.angle_gamma   90.00
#
_symmetry.space_group_name_H-M   'P 1'
#
loop_
_entity.id
_entity.type
_entity.pdbx_description
1 polymer ?
#
loop_
_entity_poly.entity_id
_entity_poly.type
_entity_poly.pdbx_seq_one_letter_code
_entity_poly.pdbx_strand_id
1 'polypeptide(L)'
;EIIMVDNASEDESLDIIKEYQAVLPIKVIRNDENLSFSAANNIGANYAEGEYLLFLNNDTEVTDGWLDELLLSALNNENVGAIGATLVYPEIPNYSINKGKSYTIQHEGIAFRDGIRENIRYWQPYNVNNGEELHACMSREDHEWACVTAAVLLVRKENFWLCEGFDEQYLYGYEDVDFCLKLQKRGLRNYCCGNCLVFHYEFGTQSTDEPTVVRERRARNMIIFRGKWQDYLQKRMEYKEA
;
A
#
# COMPACT_ATOMS: atom_id res chain seq x y z
N GLU A 1 -9.70 17.59 0.57
CA GLU A 1 -9.49 17.63 -0.87
C GLU A 1 -9.28 16.24 -1.47
N ILE A 2 -9.59 16.07 -2.74
CA ILE A 2 -9.32 14.84 -3.51
C ILE A 2 -8.43 15.22 -4.68
N ILE A 3 -7.28 14.55 -4.81
CA ILE A 3 -6.36 14.74 -5.93
C ILE A 3 -6.37 13.47 -6.78
N MET A 4 -6.92 13.57 -7.98
CA MET A 4 -6.95 12.49 -8.96
C MET A 4 -5.79 12.68 -9.94
N VAL A 5 -4.87 11.73 -9.97
CA VAL A 5 -3.78 11.73 -10.95
C VAL A 5 -4.18 10.82 -12.10
N ASP A 6 -4.55 11.42 -13.22
CA ASP A 6 -4.81 10.71 -14.46
C ASP A 6 -3.49 10.35 -15.14
N ASN A 7 -3.19 9.06 -15.18
CA ASN A 7 -1.91 8.55 -15.68
C ASN A 7 -1.99 8.21 -17.20
N ALA A 8 -2.45 9.19 -17.98
CA ALA A 8 -2.68 9.11 -19.43
C ALA A 8 -3.76 8.08 -19.80
N SER A 9 -4.91 8.09 -19.11
CA SER A 9 -6.04 7.22 -19.44
C SER A 9 -6.59 7.49 -20.84
N GLU A 10 -6.92 6.43 -21.57
CA GLU A 10 -7.49 6.46 -22.91
C GLU A 10 -8.97 6.05 -22.93
N ASP A 11 -9.53 5.71 -21.77
CA ASP A 11 -10.91 5.30 -21.56
C ASP A 11 -11.80 6.46 -21.06
N GLU A 12 -12.99 6.14 -20.55
CA GLU A 12 -13.98 7.11 -20.04
C GLU A 12 -13.63 7.69 -18.65
N SER A 13 -12.45 7.36 -18.08
CA SER A 13 -12.08 7.77 -16.70
C SER A 13 -12.18 9.29 -16.49
N LEU A 14 -11.68 10.11 -17.43
CA LEU A 14 -11.74 11.57 -17.31
C LEU A 14 -13.17 12.14 -17.38
N ASP A 15 -14.06 11.51 -18.13
CA ASP A 15 -15.43 11.97 -18.24
C ASP A 15 -16.21 11.63 -16.96
N ILE A 16 -15.97 10.45 -16.39
CA ILE A 16 -16.51 10.08 -15.07
C ILE A 16 -16.02 11.05 -13.98
N ILE A 17 -14.74 11.37 -13.94
CA ILE A 17 -14.17 12.31 -12.96
C ILE A 17 -14.86 13.69 -13.07
N LYS A 18 -15.10 14.19 -14.28
CA LYS A 18 -15.79 15.48 -14.50
C LYS A 18 -17.19 15.50 -13.90
N GLU A 19 -17.94 14.40 -13.97
CA GLU A 19 -19.28 14.30 -13.35
C GLU A 19 -19.17 14.49 -11.85
N TYR A 20 -18.20 13.84 -11.19
CA TYR A 20 -17.99 13.96 -9.75
C TYR A 20 -17.40 15.31 -9.32
N GLN A 21 -16.66 16.00 -10.16
CA GLN A 21 -16.16 17.36 -9.88
C GLN A 21 -17.29 18.37 -9.65
N ALA A 22 -18.50 18.11 -10.15
CA ALA A 22 -19.67 18.95 -9.90
C ALA A 22 -20.12 18.95 -8.44
N VAL A 23 -19.78 17.89 -7.68
CA VAL A 23 -20.28 17.66 -6.30
C VAL A 23 -19.18 17.44 -5.26
N LEU A 24 -17.95 17.17 -5.70
CA LEU A 24 -16.80 16.91 -4.85
C LEU A 24 -15.62 17.83 -5.20
N PRO A 25 -14.79 18.23 -4.22
CA PRO A 25 -13.64 19.08 -4.44
C PRO A 25 -12.48 18.26 -5.04
N ILE A 26 -12.63 17.83 -6.28
CA ILE A 26 -11.64 17.01 -6.99
C ILE A 26 -10.72 17.91 -7.83
N LYS A 27 -9.42 17.85 -7.59
CA LYS A 27 -8.36 18.40 -8.44
C LYS A 27 -7.81 17.31 -9.33
N VAL A 28 -7.84 17.49 -10.62
CA VAL A 28 -7.30 16.54 -11.60
C VAL A 28 -5.92 16.99 -12.05
N ILE A 29 -4.96 16.08 -12.01
CA ILE A 29 -3.62 16.24 -12.56
C ILE A 29 -3.49 15.21 -13.66
N ARG A 30 -3.16 15.65 -14.87
CA ARG A 30 -3.00 14.75 -16.01
C ARG A 30 -1.53 14.62 -16.38
N ASN A 31 -1.05 13.38 -16.41
CA ASN A 31 0.26 13.06 -16.96
C ASN A 31 0.17 12.82 -18.47
N ASP A 32 1.23 13.14 -19.19
CA ASP A 32 1.31 12.96 -20.66
C ASP A 32 1.56 11.49 -21.03
N GLU A 33 2.06 10.69 -20.08
CA GLU A 33 2.35 9.26 -20.25
C GLU A 33 2.02 8.46 -19.00
N ASN A 34 1.91 7.15 -19.13
CA ASN A 34 1.67 6.23 -18.01
C ASN A 34 2.95 6.04 -17.19
N LEU A 35 3.07 6.79 -16.11
CA LEU A 35 4.19 6.74 -15.17
C LEU A 35 4.06 5.55 -14.20
N SER A 36 5.15 5.27 -13.45
CA SER A 36 5.09 4.30 -12.36
C SER A 36 4.14 4.74 -11.24
N PHE A 37 3.67 3.79 -10.44
CA PHE A 37 2.86 4.07 -9.23
C PHE A 37 3.54 5.12 -8.34
N SER A 38 4.85 4.94 -8.08
CA SER A 38 5.63 5.86 -7.26
C SER A 38 5.63 7.28 -7.83
N ALA A 39 5.93 7.44 -9.11
CA ALA A 39 6.01 8.76 -9.75
C ALA A 39 4.65 9.47 -9.79
N ALA A 40 3.58 8.76 -10.17
CA ALA A 40 2.25 9.34 -10.21
C ALA A 40 1.78 9.78 -8.81
N ASN A 41 1.99 8.97 -7.77
CA ASN A 41 1.63 9.33 -6.40
C ASN A 41 2.49 10.47 -5.84
N ASN A 42 3.78 10.52 -6.14
CA ASN A 42 4.65 11.63 -5.75
C ASN A 42 4.19 12.96 -6.39
N ILE A 43 3.78 12.93 -7.67
CA ILE A 43 3.19 14.09 -8.34
C ILE A 43 1.92 14.53 -7.61
N GLY A 44 0.98 13.63 -7.32
CA GLY A 44 -0.23 13.95 -6.58
C GLY A 44 0.07 14.54 -5.21
N ALA A 45 0.96 13.93 -4.44
CA ALA A 45 1.36 14.38 -3.11
C ALA A 45 1.98 15.79 -3.10
N ASN A 46 2.67 16.18 -4.17
CA ASN A 46 3.25 17.52 -4.30
C ASN A 46 2.18 18.63 -4.41
N TYR A 47 0.99 18.30 -4.89
CA TYR A 47 -0.14 19.23 -5.01
C TYR A 47 -1.06 19.23 -3.79
N ALA A 48 -0.88 18.29 -2.86
CA ALA A 48 -1.71 18.20 -1.67
C ALA A 48 -1.42 19.34 -0.69
N GLU A 49 -2.47 19.90 -0.08
CA GLU A 49 -2.40 20.97 0.90
C GLU A 49 -2.64 20.49 2.34
N GLY A 50 -3.27 19.31 2.50
CA GLY A 50 -3.60 18.71 3.78
C GLY A 50 -2.39 18.37 4.66
N GLU A 51 -2.63 18.24 5.96
CA GLU A 51 -1.63 17.80 6.94
C GLU A 51 -1.27 16.33 6.76
N TYR A 52 -2.23 15.52 6.33
CA TYR A 52 -2.08 14.12 6.01
C TYR A 52 -2.22 13.88 4.52
N LEU A 53 -1.47 12.91 4.02
CA LEU A 53 -1.64 12.31 2.71
C LEU A 53 -2.29 10.94 2.90
N LEU A 54 -3.36 10.70 2.15
CA LEU A 54 -3.98 9.39 2.05
C LEU A 54 -3.83 8.90 0.61
N PHE A 55 -3.01 7.88 0.43
CA PHE A 55 -2.92 7.14 -0.82
C PHE A 55 -4.04 6.12 -0.85
N LEU A 56 -4.82 6.13 -1.92
CA LEU A 56 -5.97 5.25 -2.12
C LEU A 56 -5.99 4.76 -3.56
N ASN A 57 -5.88 3.46 -3.75
CA ASN A 57 -5.97 2.86 -5.07
C ASN A 57 -7.38 3.03 -5.65
N ASN A 58 -7.46 3.22 -6.97
CA ASN A 58 -8.72 3.38 -7.69
C ASN A 58 -9.55 2.08 -7.85
N ASP A 59 -8.98 0.92 -7.51
CA ASP A 59 -9.63 -0.38 -7.47
C ASP A 59 -10.00 -0.81 -6.03
N THR A 60 -10.36 0.17 -5.19
CA THR A 60 -10.82 -0.03 -3.83
C THR A 60 -12.29 0.39 -3.65
N GLU A 61 -13.00 -0.28 -2.76
CA GLU A 61 -14.33 0.08 -2.29
C GLU A 61 -14.28 0.23 -0.76
N VAL A 62 -14.58 1.42 -0.28
CA VAL A 62 -14.48 1.78 1.13
C VAL A 62 -15.79 1.50 1.89
N THR A 63 -15.69 1.20 3.18
CA THR A 63 -16.83 0.99 4.07
C THR A 63 -17.19 2.27 4.82
N ASP A 64 -18.38 2.31 5.43
CA ASP A 64 -18.80 3.45 6.23
C ASP A 64 -17.83 3.73 7.39
N GLY A 65 -17.46 4.98 7.59
CA GLY A 65 -16.59 5.42 8.68
C GLY A 65 -15.09 5.11 8.51
N TRP A 66 -14.67 4.47 7.41
CA TRP A 66 -13.30 4.03 7.17
C TRP A 66 -12.24 5.12 7.36
N LEU A 67 -12.53 6.35 6.91
CA LEU A 67 -11.59 7.47 7.01
C LEU A 67 -11.44 7.97 8.44
N ASP A 68 -12.56 8.02 9.19
CA ASP A 68 -12.54 8.41 10.60
C ASP A 68 -11.72 7.40 11.43
N GLU A 69 -11.87 6.10 11.16
CA GLU A 69 -11.09 5.04 11.81
C GLU A 69 -9.59 5.16 11.52
N LEU A 70 -9.18 5.43 10.26
CA LEU A 70 -7.78 5.68 9.92
C LEU A 70 -7.21 6.90 10.65
N LEU A 71 -7.97 8.00 10.71
CA LEU A 71 -7.54 9.22 11.41
C LEU A 71 -7.46 9.00 12.92
N LEU A 72 -8.43 8.31 13.52
CA LEU A 72 -8.40 7.95 14.94
C LEU A 72 -7.19 7.07 15.25
N SER A 73 -6.88 6.09 14.40
CA SER A 73 -5.66 5.29 14.51
C SER A 73 -4.40 6.15 14.50
N ALA A 74 -4.33 7.14 13.60
CA ALA A 74 -3.18 8.04 13.52
C ALA A 74 -3.04 8.96 14.75
N LEU A 75 -4.15 9.29 15.41
CA LEU A 75 -4.16 10.16 16.60
C LEU A 75 -3.92 9.39 17.91
N ASN A 76 -4.34 8.13 17.98
CA ASN A 76 -4.29 7.33 19.21
C ASN A 76 -2.99 6.54 19.37
N ASN A 77 -2.25 6.30 18.29
CA ASN A 77 -0.97 5.59 18.34
C ASN A 77 0.22 6.55 18.51
N GLU A 78 1.30 6.03 19.07
CA GLU A 78 2.51 6.82 19.30
C GLU A 78 3.52 6.69 18.15
N ASN A 79 4.24 7.78 17.88
CA ASN A 79 5.31 7.81 16.88
C ASN A 79 4.89 7.25 15.50
N VAL A 80 3.69 7.63 15.07
CA VAL A 80 3.08 7.10 13.85
C VAL A 80 3.90 7.49 12.62
N GLY A 81 4.29 6.46 11.86
CA GLY A 81 4.83 6.59 10.50
C GLY A 81 3.73 6.52 9.47
N ALA A 82 3.22 5.32 9.20
CA ALA A 82 2.12 5.08 8.28
C ALA A 82 1.02 4.26 8.94
N ILE A 83 -0.23 4.53 8.54
CA ILE A 83 -1.41 3.73 8.89
C ILE A 83 -1.96 3.11 7.62
N GLY A 84 -2.10 1.78 7.61
CA GLY A 84 -2.82 1.05 6.56
C GLY A 84 -4.19 0.60 7.02
N ALA A 85 -5.03 0.17 6.09
CA ALA A 85 -6.32 -0.46 6.36
C ALA A 85 -6.19 -1.99 6.30
N THR A 86 -7.12 -2.69 6.94
CA THR A 86 -7.37 -4.10 6.65
C THR A 86 -8.01 -4.22 5.28
N LEU A 87 -7.31 -4.87 4.34
CA LEU A 87 -7.84 -5.09 3.00
C LEU A 87 -8.45 -6.48 2.87
N VAL A 88 -9.58 -6.54 2.19
CA VAL A 88 -10.38 -7.75 1.99
C VAL A 88 -10.62 -7.97 0.51
N TYR A 89 -10.52 -9.22 0.08
CA TYR A 89 -10.95 -9.57 -1.28
C TYR A 89 -12.46 -9.46 -1.40
N PRO A 90 -12.98 -8.78 -2.43
CA PRO A 90 -14.42 -8.69 -2.67
C PRO A 90 -15.01 -10.07 -3.01
N GLU A 91 -16.31 -10.24 -2.72
CA GLU A 91 -17.06 -11.42 -3.16
C GLU A 91 -17.30 -11.39 -4.67
N ILE A 92 -16.33 -11.89 -5.44
CA ILE A 92 -16.51 -12.07 -6.87
C ILE A 92 -16.78 -13.56 -7.14
N PRO A 93 -17.90 -13.92 -7.78
CA PRO A 93 -18.14 -15.29 -8.21
C PRO A 93 -16.98 -15.79 -9.05
N ASN A 94 -16.41 -16.94 -8.69
CA ASN A 94 -15.25 -17.56 -9.32
C ASN A 94 -13.87 -16.95 -9.03
N TYR A 95 -13.76 -16.02 -8.08
CA TYR A 95 -12.44 -15.60 -7.62
C TYR A 95 -11.78 -16.78 -6.87
N SER A 96 -10.71 -17.32 -7.45
CA SER A 96 -10.11 -18.60 -7.01
C SER A 96 -9.57 -18.57 -5.57
N ILE A 97 -9.35 -17.39 -5.01
CA ILE A 97 -8.82 -17.20 -3.64
C ILE A 97 -9.91 -17.47 -2.59
N ASN A 98 -11.16 -17.08 -2.86
CA ASN A 98 -12.23 -17.20 -1.86
C ASN A 98 -12.77 -18.62 -1.66
N LYS A 99 -12.60 -19.55 -2.61
CA LYS A 99 -12.92 -20.99 -2.52
C LYS A 99 -14.07 -21.38 -1.58
N GLY A 100 -15.18 -20.62 -1.61
CA GLY A 100 -16.36 -20.87 -0.75
C GLY A 100 -16.32 -20.23 0.64
N LYS A 101 -15.34 -19.38 0.93
CA LYS A 101 -15.31 -18.51 2.11
C LYS A 101 -16.06 -17.21 1.82
N SER A 102 -16.67 -16.59 2.84
CA SER A 102 -17.47 -15.36 2.67
C SER A 102 -16.60 -14.18 2.28
N TYR A 103 -15.64 -13.83 3.13
CA TYR A 103 -14.65 -12.78 2.89
C TYR A 103 -13.30 -13.27 3.33
N THR A 104 -12.27 -13.01 2.55
CA THR A 104 -10.90 -13.36 2.89
C THR A 104 -10.01 -12.13 2.98
N ILE A 105 -9.13 -12.14 3.95
CA ILE A 105 -8.17 -11.07 4.17
C ILE A 105 -7.16 -11.08 3.01
N GLN A 106 -6.92 -9.91 2.45
CA GLN A 106 -5.85 -9.67 1.51
C GLN A 106 -4.60 -9.16 2.21
N HIS A 107 -4.80 -8.26 3.19
CA HIS A 107 -3.74 -7.58 3.90
C HIS A 107 -4.21 -7.12 5.28
N GLU A 108 -3.44 -7.43 6.31
CA GLU A 108 -3.53 -6.87 7.67
C GLU A 108 -2.18 -6.35 8.17
N GLY A 109 -1.28 -6.03 7.26
CA GLY A 109 0.08 -5.63 7.52
C GLY A 109 1.08 -6.46 6.73
N ILE A 110 2.33 -6.01 6.69
CA ILE A 110 3.43 -6.70 6.04
C ILE A 110 4.48 -7.05 7.09
N ALA A 111 4.81 -8.33 7.14
CA ALA A 111 5.92 -8.86 7.91
C ALA A 111 7.00 -9.43 6.99
N PHE A 112 8.12 -9.82 7.58
CA PHE A 112 9.23 -10.43 6.84
C PHE A 112 9.44 -11.87 7.27
N ARG A 113 9.66 -12.75 6.30
CA ARG A 113 10.11 -14.12 6.52
C ARG A 113 11.47 -14.31 5.87
N ASP A 114 12.28 -15.19 6.46
CA ASP A 114 13.54 -15.57 5.85
C ASP A 114 13.33 -16.61 4.74
N GLY A 115 14.26 -16.62 3.82
CA GLY A 115 14.40 -17.61 2.77
C GLY A 115 15.87 -17.87 2.51
N ILE A 116 16.18 -19.02 1.93
CA ILE A 116 17.53 -19.37 1.50
C ILE A 116 17.51 -19.64 0.00
N ARG A 117 18.34 -18.93 -0.74
CA ARG A 117 18.58 -19.18 -2.16
C ARG A 117 20.08 -19.16 -2.42
N GLU A 118 20.60 -20.21 -3.06
CA GLU A 118 22.03 -20.34 -3.39
C GLU A 118 22.94 -20.17 -2.15
N ASN A 119 22.51 -20.72 -0.99
CA ASN A 119 23.14 -20.59 0.32
C ASN A 119 23.22 -19.16 0.89
N ILE A 120 22.44 -18.21 0.33
CA ILE A 120 22.33 -16.85 0.85
C ILE A 120 20.99 -16.70 1.54
N ARG A 121 21.02 -16.34 2.84
CA ARG A 121 19.80 -15.97 3.59
C ARG A 121 19.33 -14.60 3.12
N TYR A 122 18.00 -14.45 2.90
CA TYR A 122 17.39 -13.18 2.53
C TYR A 122 16.04 -13.01 3.23
N TRP A 123 15.61 -11.76 3.36
CA TRP A 123 14.31 -11.40 3.93
C TRP A 123 13.33 -11.03 2.83
N GLN A 124 12.14 -11.61 2.88
CA GLN A 124 11.08 -11.39 1.91
C GLN A 124 9.83 -10.87 2.61
N PRO A 125 9.25 -9.72 2.16
CA PRO A 125 7.98 -9.24 2.67
C PRO A 125 6.84 -10.19 2.27
N TYR A 126 5.84 -10.30 3.13
CA TYR A 126 4.59 -11.01 2.85
C TYR A 126 3.43 -10.35 3.58
N ASN A 127 2.22 -10.42 2.99
CA ASN A 127 1.00 -9.95 3.61
C ASN A 127 0.57 -10.92 4.72
N VAL A 128 0.36 -10.36 5.92
CA VAL A 128 -0.10 -11.12 7.09
C VAL A 128 -1.55 -11.53 6.88
N ASN A 129 -1.90 -12.73 7.32
CA ASN A 129 -3.23 -13.33 7.24
C ASN A 129 -3.85 -13.42 5.83
N ASN A 130 -3.05 -13.25 4.78
CA ASN A 130 -3.53 -13.36 3.41
C ASN A 130 -4.21 -14.71 3.14
N GLY A 131 -5.47 -14.67 2.70
CA GLY A 131 -6.29 -15.85 2.41
C GLY A 131 -7.00 -16.46 3.63
N GLU A 132 -6.85 -15.90 4.84
CA GLU A 132 -7.62 -16.30 6.02
C GLU A 132 -9.03 -15.67 5.99
N GLU A 133 -9.99 -16.30 6.69
CA GLU A 133 -11.33 -15.75 6.79
C GLU A 133 -11.35 -14.50 7.67
N LEU A 134 -12.02 -13.44 7.22
CA LEU A 134 -12.09 -12.16 7.90
C LEU A 134 -12.55 -12.29 9.36
N HIS A 135 -13.64 -13.03 9.63
CA HIS A 135 -14.19 -13.16 10.97
C HIS A 135 -13.34 -14.01 11.94
N ALA A 136 -12.44 -14.84 11.42
CA ALA A 136 -11.53 -15.65 12.24
C ALA A 136 -10.31 -14.85 12.73
N CYS A 137 -9.88 -13.86 11.94
CA CYS A 137 -8.65 -13.11 12.19
C CYS A 137 -8.89 -11.66 12.61
N MET A 138 -10.14 -11.16 12.53
CA MET A 138 -10.44 -9.76 12.76
C MET A 138 -10.14 -9.35 14.20
N SER A 139 -9.09 -8.57 14.38
CA SER A 139 -8.85 -7.79 15.59
C SER A 139 -9.43 -6.39 15.38
N ARG A 140 -10.08 -5.85 16.42
CA ARG A 140 -10.54 -4.45 16.44
C ARG A 140 -9.45 -3.49 16.93
N GLU A 141 -8.32 -4.02 17.31
CA GLU A 141 -7.18 -3.25 17.77
C GLU A 141 -6.23 -2.97 16.60
N ASP A 142 -5.57 -1.83 16.68
CA ASP A 142 -4.50 -1.50 15.76
C ASP A 142 -3.27 -2.35 16.05
N HIS A 143 -2.66 -2.89 15.01
CA HIS A 143 -1.44 -3.69 15.15
C HIS A 143 -0.24 -3.02 14.52
N GLU A 144 0.87 -2.93 15.28
CA GLU A 144 2.15 -2.50 14.74
C GLU A 144 2.74 -3.58 13.82
N TRP A 145 3.03 -3.20 12.59
CA TRP A 145 3.69 -4.06 11.61
C TRP A 145 4.97 -3.43 11.05
N ALA A 146 5.79 -4.23 10.41
CA ALA A 146 6.96 -3.71 9.72
C ALA A 146 6.57 -2.73 8.62
N CYS A 147 5.56 -3.07 7.82
CA CYS A 147 5.07 -2.22 6.74
C CYS A 147 3.56 -2.40 6.57
N VAL A 148 2.96 -1.48 5.81
CA VAL A 148 1.58 -1.54 5.30
C VAL A 148 1.58 -1.24 3.82
N THR A 149 0.56 -1.69 3.09
CA THR A 149 0.48 -1.47 1.64
C THR A 149 0.00 -0.07 1.29
N ALA A 150 0.50 0.48 0.20
CA ALA A 150 0.05 1.77 -0.32
C ALA A 150 -1.28 1.71 -1.10
N ALA A 151 -1.93 0.56 -1.17
CA ALA A 151 -3.30 0.49 -1.68
C ALA A 151 -4.26 1.33 -0.82
N VAL A 152 -4.03 1.38 0.52
CA VAL A 152 -4.62 2.34 1.47
C VAL A 152 -3.55 2.70 2.49
N LEU A 153 -2.98 3.90 2.41
CA LEU A 153 -1.91 4.34 3.29
C LEU A 153 -2.09 5.80 3.70
N LEU A 154 -2.28 6.04 4.99
CA LEU A 154 -2.33 7.36 5.60
C LEU A 154 -0.97 7.69 6.20
N VAL A 155 -0.46 8.90 5.95
CA VAL A 155 0.82 9.37 6.49
C VAL A 155 0.79 10.89 6.68
N ARG A 156 1.50 11.43 7.68
CA ARG A 156 1.72 12.87 7.75
C ARG A 156 2.53 13.35 6.55
N LYS A 157 2.07 14.41 5.90
CA LYS A 157 2.74 14.98 4.73
C LYS A 157 4.21 15.32 5.00
N GLU A 158 4.52 15.83 6.18
CA GLU A 158 5.91 16.09 6.59
C GLU A 158 6.77 14.82 6.62
N ASN A 159 6.26 13.70 7.14
CA ASN A 159 6.96 12.42 7.18
C ASN A 159 7.15 11.82 5.79
N PHE A 160 6.17 12.01 4.89
CA PHE A 160 6.28 11.58 3.51
C PHE A 160 7.46 12.24 2.82
N TRP A 161 7.56 13.57 2.91
CA TRP A 161 8.65 14.31 2.29
C TRP A 161 9.99 14.20 3.03
N LEU A 162 9.97 13.99 4.34
CA LEU A 162 11.18 13.65 5.10
C LEU A 162 11.81 12.33 4.61
N CYS A 163 10.99 11.42 4.10
CA CYS A 163 11.40 10.16 3.48
C CYS A 163 11.63 10.27 1.96
N GLU A 164 11.56 11.47 1.38
CA GLU A 164 11.72 11.73 -0.06
C GLU A 164 10.64 11.04 -0.93
N GLY A 165 9.45 10.83 -0.35
CA GLY A 165 8.35 10.16 -1.02
C GLY A 165 8.60 8.69 -1.36
N PHE A 166 7.81 8.15 -2.27
CA PHE A 166 8.03 6.83 -2.84
C PHE A 166 9.25 6.84 -3.77
N ASP A 167 10.08 5.80 -3.70
CA ASP A 167 11.24 5.68 -4.57
C ASP A 167 10.82 5.24 -5.98
N GLU A 168 11.04 6.12 -6.93
CA GLU A 168 10.65 5.93 -8.34
C GLU A 168 11.50 4.89 -9.09
N GLN A 169 12.55 4.36 -8.47
CA GLN A 169 13.29 3.23 -9.03
C GLN A 169 12.44 1.94 -9.06
N TYR A 170 11.42 1.85 -8.16
CA TYR A 170 10.46 0.74 -8.18
C TYR A 170 9.40 1.00 -9.26
N LEU A 171 9.39 0.16 -10.27
CA LEU A 171 8.40 0.26 -11.35
C LEU A 171 7.07 -0.37 -10.96
N TYR A 172 7.10 -1.38 -10.07
CA TYR A 172 5.93 -2.12 -9.67
C TYR A 172 6.17 -2.98 -8.42
N GLY A 173 5.59 -2.56 -7.29
CA GLY A 173 5.71 -3.22 -5.98
C GLY A 173 7.03 -2.93 -5.27
N TYR A 174 7.03 -3.10 -3.97
CA TYR A 174 8.09 -2.76 -3.01
C TYR A 174 8.25 -1.27 -2.67
N GLU A 175 7.64 -0.34 -3.39
CA GLU A 175 7.70 1.10 -3.08
C GLU A 175 7.11 1.42 -1.70
N ASP A 176 6.03 0.76 -1.34
CA ASP A 176 5.36 0.86 -0.04
C ASP A 176 6.21 0.24 1.09
N VAL A 177 6.80 -0.91 0.83
CA VAL A 177 7.71 -1.58 1.78
C VAL A 177 8.96 -0.74 2.01
N ASP A 178 9.57 -0.22 0.93
CA ASP A 178 10.72 0.70 1.00
C ASP A 178 10.38 1.95 1.83
N PHE A 179 9.23 2.55 1.55
CA PHE A 179 8.77 3.75 2.25
C PHE A 179 8.54 3.49 3.74
N CYS A 180 7.84 2.43 4.10
CA CYS A 180 7.62 2.05 5.49
C CYS A 180 8.94 1.77 6.25
N LEU A 181 9.93 1.16 5.61
CA LEU A 181 11.24 0.94 6.21
C LEU A 181 12.05 2.24 6.36
N LYS A 182 11.87 3.23 5.47
CA LYS A 182 12.44 4.57 5.64
C LYS A 182 11.86 5.28 6.86
N LEU A 183 10.54 5.17 7.11
CA LEU A 183 9.88 5.68 8.31
C LEU A 183 10.44 5.01 9.57
N GLN A 184 10.58 3.69 9.57
CA GLN A 184 11.15 2.95 10.70
C GLN A 184 12.61 3.34 11.01
N LYS A 185 13.44 3.60 10.01
CA LYS A 185 14.80 4.12 10.23
C LYS A 185 14.82 5.46 10.96
N ARG A 186 13.71 6.19 10.94
CA ARG A 186 13.53 7.46 11.66
C ARG A 186 12.87 7.30 13.03
N GLY A 187 12.67 6.06 13.49
CA GLY A 187 12.06 5.76 14.78
C GLY A 187 10.54 5.84 14.77
N LEU A 188 9.92 5.94 13.59
CA LEU A 188 8.47 5.91 13.43
C LEU A 188 7.97 4.48 13.31
N ARG A 189 6.68 4.26 13.62
CA ARG A 189 6.02 2.95 13.65
C ARG A 189 4.91 2.92 12.62
N ASN A 190 4.74 1.78 11.96
CA ASN A 190 3.66 1.59 11.00
C ASN A 190 2.60 0.69 11.62
N TYR A 191 1.33 1.03 11.44
CA TYR A 191 0.20 0.31 12.02
C TYR A 191 -0.81 -0.06 10.93
N CYS A 192 -1.45 -1.20 11.11
CA CYS A 192 -2.67 -1.53 10.39
C CYS A 192 -3.86 -1.26 11.30
N CYS A 193 -4.79 -0.43 10.84
CA CYS A 193 -6.00 -0.08 11.57
C CYS A 193 -6.98 -1.28 11.56
N GLY A 194 -7.27 -1.82 12.74
CA GLY A 194 -8.14 -2.98 12.88
C GLY A 194 -9.61 -2.71 12.54
N ASN A 195 -10.07 -1.47 12.75
CA ASN A 195 -11.45 -1.07 12.45
C ASN A 195 -11.67 -0.56 11.03
N CYS A 196 -10.60 -0.21 10.30
CA CYS A 196 -10.71 0.27 8.93
C CYS A 196 -10.71 -0.89 7.95
N LEU A 197 -11.88 -1.19 7.37
CA LEU A 197 -12.07 -2.24 6.38
C LEU A 197 -12.24 -1.64 4.99
N VAL A 198 -11.48 -2.14 4.01
CA VAL A 198 -11.57 -1.71 2.62
C VAL A 198 -11.51 -2.93 1.69
N PHE A 199 -12.43 -3.01 0.72
CA PHE A 199 -12.36 -4.02 -0.34
C PHE A 199 -11.38 -3.57 -1.41
N HIS A 200 -10.48 -4.48 -1.83
CA HIS A 200 -9.49 -4.18 -2.85
C HIS A 200 -9.54 -5.24 -3.95
N TYR A 201 -9.89 -4.80 -5.16
CA TYR A 201 -10.19 -5.67 -6.29
C TYR A 201 -8.96 -6.26 -6.97
N GLU A 202 -7.78 -5.78 -6.63
CA GLU A 202 -6.44 -6.20 -7.08
C GLU A 202 -6.39 -6.70 -8.56
N PHE A 203 -5.35 -6.33 -9.29
CA PHE A 203 -5.10 -6.72 -10.68
C PHE A 203 -5.88 -5.97 -11.78
N GLY A 204 -6.61 -4.89 -11.48
CA GLY A 204 -7.27 -4.10 -12.52
C GLY A 204 -6.32 -3.68 -13.64
N THR A 205 -5.16 -3.15 -13.29
CA THR A 205 -4.15 -2.66 -14.25
C THR A 205 -3.17 -3.75 -14.70
N GLN A 206 -2.87 -4.74 -13.86
CA GLN A 206 -1.89 -5.81 -14.17
C GLN A 206 -2.39 -6.83 -15.19
N SER A 207 -3.70 -6.98 -15.32
CA SER A 207 -4.29 -7.95 -16.25
C SER A 207 -4.01 -7.62 -17.71
N THR A 208 -3.56 -6.40 -18.00
CA THR A 208 -3.24 -5.92 -19.36
C THR A 208 -1.76 -6.09 -19.74
N ASP A 209 -0.86 -6.27 -18.77
CA ASP A 209 0.56 -6.46 -19.03
C ASP A 209 0.90 -7.92 -19.36
N GLU A 210 1.83 -8.14 -20.28
CA GLU A 210 2.37 -9.46 -20.56
C GLU A 210 3.02 -10.09 -19.30
N PRO A 211 2.73 -11.37 -18.96
CA PRO A 211 3.24 -12.01 -17.74
C PRO A 211 4.77 -12.00 -17.61
N THR A 212 5.48 -11.96 -18.74
CA THR A 212 6.96 -11.86 -18.78
C THR A 212 7.44 -10.50 -18.29
N VAL A 213 6.80 -9.42 -18.72
CA VAL A 213 7.10 -8.04 -18.33
C VAL A 213 6.87 -7.84 -16.83
N VAL A 214 5.73 -8.33 -16.32
CA VAL A 214 5.43 -8.28 -14.88
C VAL A 214 6.49 -9.02 -14.06
N ARG A 215 6.92 -10.20 -14.53
CA ARG A 215 7.96 -11.00 -13.85
C ARG A 215 9.31 -10.28 -13.83
N GLU A 216 9.70 -9.67 -14.92
CA GLU A 216 10.97 -8.94 -15.04
C GLU A 216 10.97 -7.71 -14.13
N ARG A 217 9.88 -6.93 -14.11
CA ARG A 217 9.72 -5.77 -13.20
C ARG A 217 9.83 -6.21 -11.73
N ARG A 218 9.13 -7.28 -11.34
CA ARG A 218 9.18 -7.82 -9.97
C ARG A 218 10.59 -8.30 -9.60
N ALA A 219 11.28 -8.99 -10.51
CA ALA A 219 12.65 -9.45 -10.28
C ALA A 219 13.63 -8.28 -10.09
N ARG A 220 13.52 -7.24 -10.93
CA ARG A 220 14.30 -6.01 -10.81
C ARG A 220 14.05 -5.31 -9.46
N ASN A 221 12.79 -5.11 -9.10
CA ASN A 221 12.43 -4.45 -7.84
C ASN A 221 12.94 -5.23 -6.63
N MET A 222 12.86 -6.56 -6.66
CA MET A 222 13.44 -7.40 -5.61
C MET A 222 14.96 -7.23 -5.48
N ILE A 223 15.70 -7.06 -6.58
CA ILE A 223 17.15 -6.81 -6.55
C ILE A 223 17.42 -5.45 -5.90
N ILE A 224 16.70 -4.40 -6.31
CA ILE A 224 16.82 -3.06 -5.71
C ILE A 224 16.53 -3.11 -4.22
N PHE A 225 15.42 -3.74 -3.83
CA PHE A 225 15.00 -3.87 -2.44
C PHE A 225 16.06 -4.58 -1.58
N ARG A 226 16.58 -5.70 -2.05
CA ARG A 226 17.63 -6.44 -1.34
C ARG A 226 18.90 -5.62 -1.19
N GLY A 227 19.32 -4.93 -2.25
CA GLY A 227 20.50 -4.06 -2.20
C GLY A 227 20.39 -2.96 -1.14
N LYS A 228 19.20 -2.43 -0.93
CA LYS A 228 18.94 -1.36 0.05
C LYS A 228 18.74 -1.85 1.48
N TRP A 229 18.02 -2.98 1.67
CA TRP A 229 17.42 -3.34 2.94
C TRP A 229 17.91 -4.62 3.58
N GLN A 230 18.62 -5.49 2.86
CA GLN A 230 19.03 -6.80 3.36
C GLN A 230 19.80 -6.70 4.68
N ASP A 231 20.83 -5.84 4.74
CA ASP A 231 21.66 -5.67 5.94
C ASP A 231 20.89 -5.06 7.12
N TYR A 232 19.97 -4.13 6.82
CA TYR A 232 19.12 -3.53 7.85
C TYR A 232 18.17 -4.57 8.45
N LEU A 233 17.51 -5.35 7.61
CA LEU A 233 16.59 -6.40 8.03
C LEU A 233 17.31 -7.51 8.79
N GLN A 234 18.47 -7.93 8.33
CA GLN A 234 19.31 -8.93 9.01
C GLN A 234 19.60 -8.50 10.46
N LYS A 235 20.12 -7.29 10.66
CA LYS A 235 20.42 -6.76 11.99
C LYS A 235 19.17 -6.65 12.87
N ARG A 236 18.04 -6.20 12.30
CA ARG A 236 16.79 -6.01 13.04
C ARG A 236 16.19 -7.34 13.51
N MET A 237 16.26 -8.38 12.68
CA MET A 237 15.69 -9.69 13.00
C MET A 237 16.56 -10.45 14.00
N GLU A 238 17.88 -10.36 13.91
CA GLU A 238 18.80 -10.92 14.92
C GLU A 238 18.56 -10.31 16.31
N TYR A 239 18.20 -9.03 16.40
CA TYR A 239 17.86 -8.37 17.68
C TYR A 239 16.51 -8.81 18.28
N LYS A 240 15.58 -9.35 17.47
CA LYS A 240 14.29 -9.86 17.96
C LYS A 240 14.36 -11.31 18.40
N GLU A 241 15.37 -12.06 17.94
CA GLU A 241 15.61 -13.46 18.32
C GLU A 241 16.52 -13.59 19.56
N ALA A 242 17.16 -12.51 20.03
CA ALA A 242 18.04 -12.46 21.22
C ALA A 242 17.28 -11.92 22.45
#